data_e36df80f79040543c866c912d6c81b8a
#
_entry.id   e36df80f79040543c866c912d6c81b8a
#
_cell.length_a   1.000
_cell.length_b   1.000
_cell.length_c   1.000
_cell.angle_alpha   90.00
_cell.angle_beta   90.00
_cell.angle_gamma   90.00
#
_symmetry.space_group_name_H-M   'P 1'
#
loop_
_entity.id
_entity.type
_entity.pdbx_description
1 polymer ?
#
loop_
_entity_poly.entity_id
_entity_poly.type
_entity_poly.pdbx_seq_one_letter_code
_entity_poly.pdbx_strand_id
1 'polypeptide(L)'
;MNKDVKERRKAPLQTPTDLGDNARRDISGALNALLADVFALYLKTKNFHWHVSGPHFRDYHLMFDEQADQIFAITDDIAERVRKIGGTTVHSIDNIARLQRIPDNDAEFVDPLDMLAELRSDNQALITSLREAHDLCDEERDVATASLIEVWIDEAERRVWFLYEAARRGDPTGH
;
A
#
# COMPACT_ATOMS: atom_id res chain seq x y z
N MET A 1 18.65 -10.34 28.34
CA MET A 1 17.85 -9.09 28.42
C MET A 1 17.23 -8.99 29.80
N ASN A 2 17.46 -7.88 30.51
CA ASN A 2 17.00 -7.67 31.89
C ASN A 2 15.45 -7.73 31.97
N LYS A 3 14.91 -8.26 33.09
CA LYS A 3 13.46 -8.38 33.35
C LYS A 3 12.75 -7.03 33.24
N ASP A 4 13.36 -5.96 33.76
CA ASP A 4 12.84 -4.59 33.72
C ASP A 4 12.74 -4.01 32.30
N VAL A 5 13.65 -4.43 31.40
CA VAL A 5 13.58 -4.04 29.98
C VAL A 5 12.43 -4.75 29.27
N LYS A 6 12.18 -6.01 29.63
CA LYS A 6 11.03 -6.76 29.06
C LYS A 6 9.69 -6.16 29.48
N GLU A 7 9.55 -5.76 30.75
CA GLU A 7 8.32 -5.12 31.26
C GLU A 7 8.10 -3.75 30.63
N ARG A 8 9.14 -2.89 30.53
CA ARG A 8 9.03 -1.59 29.87
C ARG A 8 8.64 -1.68 28.38
N ARG A 9 9.01 -2.76 27.70
CA ARG A 9 8.62 -2.99 26.29
C ARG A 9 7.14 -3.33 26.09
N LYS A 10 6.40 -3.62 27.16
CA LYS A 10 4.97 -3.91 27.15
C LYS A 10 4.12 -2.68 27.52
N ALA A 11 4.76 -1.57 27.87
CA ALA A 11 4.04 -0.34 28.24
C ALA A 11 3.17 0.13 27.06
N PRO A 12 1.88 0.38 27.27
CA PRO A 12 0.98 0.81 26.21
C PRO A 12 1.35 2.21 25.73
N LEU A 13 1.39 2.40 24.41
CA LEU A 13 1.51 3.70 23.75
C LEU A 13 0.12 4.16 23.32
N GLN A 14 -0.72 4.60 24.26
CA GLN A 14 -2.08 5.00 23.98
C GLN A 14 -2.16 6.54 23.81
N THR A 15 -2.40 6.98 22.59
CA THR A 15 -2.79 8.36 22.30
C THR A 15 -4.25 8.53 22.66
N PRO A 16 -4.66 9.58 23.40
CA PRO A 16 -6.07 9.87 23.67
C PRO A 16 -6.85 10.08 22.38
N THR A 17 -8.02 9.46 22.29
CA THR A 17 -8.98 9.60 21.17
C THR A 17 -10.39 9.46 21.72
N ASP A 18 -11.38 10.02 21.02
CA ASP A 18 -12.81 9.86 21.29
C ASP A 18 -13.43 8.62 20.59
N LEU A 19 -12.65 7.92 19.79
CA LEU A 19 -13.07 6.64 19.21
C LEU A 19 -13.13 5.55 20.29
N GLY A 20 -14.16 4.71 20.23
CA GLY A 20 -14.31 3.55 21.12
C GLY A 20 -13.19 2.51 20.93
N ASP A 21 -12.99 1.67 21.94
CA ASP A 21 -11.92 0.66 21.94
C ASP A 21 -12.03 -0.32 20.75
N ASN A 22 -13.26 -0.70 20.36
CA ASN A 22 -13.49 -1.58 19.21
C ASN A 22 -13.13 -0.87 17.89
N ALA A 23 -13.65 0.34 17.68
CA ALA A 23 -13.33 1.15 16.50
C ALA A 23 -11.83 1.34 16.34
N ARG A 24 -11.14 1.75 17.43
CA ARG A 24 -9.69 1.92 17.44
C ARG A 24 -8.95 0.64 17.05
N ARG A 25 -9.35 -0.52 17.61
CA ARG A 25 -8.74 -1.80 17.30
C ARG A 25 -8.94 -2.19 15.84
N ASP A 26 -10.17 -2.09 15.34
CA ASP A 26 -10.55 -2.58 14.02
C ASP A 26 -10.01 -1.68 12.91
N ILE A 27 -10.07 -0.35 13.07
CA ILE A 27 -9.45 0.62 12.15
C ILE A 27 -7.92 0.46 12.14
N SER A 28 -7.27 0.32 13.31
CA SER A 28 -5.82 0.09 13.37
C SER A 28 -5.42 -1.20 12.70
N GLY A 29 -6.24 -2.25 12.80
CA GLY A 29 -6.03 -3.53 12.13
C GLY A 29 -6.08 -3.38 10.61
N ALA A 30 -7.11 -2.71 10.09
CA ALA A 30 -7.27 -2.44 8.67
C ALA A 30 -6.13 -1.58 8.11
N LEU A 31 -5.77 -0.50 8.79
CA LEU A 31 -4.66 0.38 8.40
C LEU A 31 -3.29 -0.33 8.42
N ASN A 32 -3.03 -1.20 9.39
CA ASN A 32 -1.79 -1.97 9.44
C ASN A 32 -1.70 -2.99 8.29
N ALA A 33 -2.80 -3.61 7.89
CA ALA A 33 -2.85 -4.47 6.72
C ALA A 33 -2.61 -3.66 5.42
N LEU A 34 -3.24 -2.49 5.27
CA LEU A 34 -3.00 -1.57 4.16
C LEU A 34 -1.53 -1.11 4.12
N LEU A 35 -0.93 -0.77 5.26
CA LEU A 35 0.47 -0.37 5.33
C LEU A 35 1.41 -1.50 4.86
N ALA A 36 1.11 -2.74 5.22
CA ALA A 36 1.88 -3.89 4.76
C ALA A 36 1.73 -4.11 3.25
N ASP A 37 0.52 -3.98 2.70
CA ASP A 37 0.27 -4.04 1.27
C ASP A 37 1.00 -2.93 0.50
N VAL A 38 1.02 -1.72 1.02
CA VAL A 38 1.72 -0.58 0.44
C VAL A 38 3.23 -0.83 0.40
N PHE A 39 3.84 -1.36 1.46
CA PHE A 39 5.26 -1.74 1.46
C PHE A 39 5.55 -2.85 0.45
N ALA A 40 4.71 -3.88 0.37
CA ALA A 40 4.87 -4.97 -0.58
C ALA A 40 4.75 -4.47 -2.02
N LEU A 41 3.74 -3.66 -2.32
CA LEU A 41 3.52 -3.06 -3.64
C LEU A 41 4.67 -2.11 -4.02
N TYR A 42 5.15 -1.28 -3.09
CA TYR A 42 6.33 -0.43 -3.30
C TYR A 42 7.53 -1.26 -3.73
N LEU A 43 7.87 -2.31 -2.96
CA LEU A 43 9.04 -3.12 -3.27
C LEU A 43 8.88 -3.86 -4.60
N LYS A 44 7.70 -4.40 -4.92
CA LYS A 44 7.44 -5.04 -6.22
C LYS A 44 7.56 -4.03 -7.37
N THR A 45 7.04 -2.82 -7.21
CA THR A 45 7.16 -1.77 -8.23
C THR A 45 8.62 -1.38 -8.44
N LYS A 46 9.43 -1.27 -7.38
CA LYS A 46 10.88 -1.04 -7.48
C LYS A 46 11.62 -2.24 -8.07
N ASN A 47 11.23 -3.47 -7.73
CA ASN A 47 11.75 -4.67 -8.38
C ASN A 47 11.56 -4.59 -9.90
N PHE A 48 10.38 -4.30 -10.36
CA PHE A 48 10.09 -4.16 -11.79
C PHE A 48 10.78 -2.95 -12.43
N HIS A 49 10.89 -1.83 -11.72
CA HIS A 49 11.68 -0.69 -12.14
C HIS A 49 13.15 -1.07 -12.40
N TRP A 50 13.76 -1.87 -11.52
CA TRP A 50 15.17 -2.29 -11.67
C TRP A 50 15.37 -3.30 -12.79
N HIS A 51 14.38 -4.18 -13.05
CA HIS A 51 14.53 -5.34 -13.94
C HIS A 51 13.79 -5.22 -15.27
N VAL A 52 13.03 -4.15 -15.51
CA VAL A 52 12.39 -3.94 -16.81
C VAL A 52 13.43 -3.80 -17.93
N SER A 53 13.10 -4.30 -19.11
CA SER A 53 13.97 -4.27 -20.30
C SER A 53 13.14 -4.17 -21.57
N GLY A 54 13.79 -4.00 -22.72
CA GLY A 54 13.13 -4.03 -24.03
C GLY A 54 12.88 -2.66 -24.66
N PRO A 55 12.08 -2.59 -25.74
CA PRO A 55 11.95 -1.40 -26.58
C PRO A 55 11.41 -0.15 -25.86
N HIS A 56 10.59 -0.35 -24.82
CA HIS A 56 9.99 0.73 -24.02
C HIS A 56 10.66 0.86 -22.65
N PHE A 57 11.90 0.38 -22.51
CA PHE A 57 12.63 0.37 -21.24
C PHE A 57 12.56 1.70 -20.51
N ARG A 58 12.92 2.81 -21.17
CA ARG A 58 12.99 4.11 -20.53
C ARG A 58 11.62 4.56 -19.99
N ASP A 59 10.57 4.38 -20.77
CA ASP A 59 9.23 4.85 -20.40
C ASP A 59 8.68 4.04 -19.22
N TYR A 60 8.82 2.73 -19.25
CA TYR A 60 8.36 1.87 -18.13
C TYR A 60 9.22 2.04 -16.89
N HIS A 61 10.55 2.14 -17.03
CA HIS A 61 11.48 2.39 -15.95
C HIS A 61 11.13 3.68 -15.17
N LEU A 62 10.88 4.78 -15.87
CA LEU A 62 10.49 6.05 -15.26
C LEU A 62 9.08 5.99 -14.65
N MET A 63 8.13 5.38 -15.35
CA MET A 63 6.76 5.23 -14.83
C MET A 63 6.71 4.40 -13.54
N PHE A 64 7.45 3.29 -13.49
CA PHE A 64 7.53 2.47 -12.27
C PHE A 64 8.22 3.23 -11.12
N ASP A 65 9.24 4.04 -11.41
CA ASP A 65 9.89 4.88 -10.40
C ASP A 65 8.93 5.90 -9.79
N GLU A 66 8.23 6.65 -10.66
CA GLU A 66 7.22 7.63 -10.24
C GLU A 66 6.09 6.97 -9.43
N GLN A 67 5.61 5.80 -9.85
CA GLN A 67 4.57 5.08 -9.11
C GLN A 67 5.07 4.54 -7.77
N ALA A 68 6.31 4.04 -7.72
CA ALA A 68 6.91 3.59 -6.46
C ALA A 68 7.03 4.74 -5.45
N ASP A 69 7.45 5.92 -5.88
CA ASP A 69 7.55 7.10 -5.02
C ASP A 69 6.18 7.52 -4.48
N GLN A 70 5.12 7.50 -5.32
CA GLN A 70 3.75 7.78 -4.90
C GLN A 70 3.26 6.76 -3.85
N ILE A 71 3.54 5.46 -4.07
CA ILE A 71 3.17 4.39 -3.15
C ILE A 71 3.91 4.54 -1.82
N PHE A 72 5.20 4.84 -1.85
CA PHE A 72 5.99 5.01 -0.64
C PHE A 72 5.56 6.23 0.18
N ALA A 73 5.15 7.31 -0.47
CA ALA A 73 4.76 8.55 0.20
C ALA A 73 3.62 8.39 1.20
N ILE A 74 2.69 7.45 0.97
CA ILE A 74 1.55 7.25 1.88
C ILE A 74 1.87 6.36 3.08
N THR A 75 3.06 5.75 3.16
CA THR A 75 3.43 4.85 4.27
C THR A 75 3.45 5.56 5.62
N ASP A 76 4.00 6.76 5.66
CA ASP A 76 4.08 7.55 6.88
C ASP A 76 2.70 8.02 7.36
N ASP A 77 1.88 8.51 6.44
CA ASP A 77 0.51 8.95 6.73
C ASP A 77 -0.35 7.83 7.32
N ILE A 78 -0.26 6.61 6.76
CA ILE A 78 -0.98 5.43 7.29
C ILE A 78 -0.47 5.09 8.69
N ALA A 79 0.86 5.00 8.86
CA ALA A 79 1.47 4.64 10.14
C ALA A 79 1.14 5.67 11.23
N GLU A 80 1.27 6.96 10.92
CA GLU A 80 0.91 8.04 11.85
C GLU A 80 -0.57 8.07 12.17
N ARG A 81 -1.45 7.76 11.18
CA ARG A 81 -2.88 7.71 11.44
C ARG A 81 -3.23 6.64 12.47
N VAL A 82 -2.63 5.46 12.39
CA VAL A 82 -2.75 4.42 13.43
C VAL A 82 -2.34 4.96 14.80
N ARG A 83 -1.23 5.72 14.86
CA ARG A 83 -0.75 6.33 16.12
C ARG A 83 -1.67 7.42 16.64
N LYS A 84 -2.21 8.26 15.76
CA LYS A 84 -3.14 9.35 16.11
C LYS A 84 -4.42 8.83 16.75
N ILE A 85 -4.94 7.67 16.32
CA ILE A 85 -6.12 7.03 16.92
C ILE A 85 -5.81 6.14 18.13
N GLY A 86 -4.56 6.12 18.61
CA GLY A 86 -4.14 5.38 19.81
C GLY A 86 -3.79 3.93 19.57
N GLY A 87 -3.66 3.49 18.31
CA GLY A 87 -3.21 2.16 17.93
C GLY A 87 -1.68 2.02 17.91
N THR A 88 -1.21 0.86 17.55
CA THR A 88 0.20 0.52 17.33
C THR A 88 0.37 0.04 15.89
N THR A 89 1.36 0.58 15.18
CA THR A 89 1.64 0.25 13.78
C THR A 89 2.72 -0.82 13.63
N VAL A 90 3.07 -1.18 12.39
CA VAL A 90 4.08 -2.22 12.09
C VAL A 90 5.46 -1.85 12.66
N HIS A 91 6.23 -2.86 13.08
CA HIS A 91 7.53 -2.67 13.72
C HIS A 91 8.71 -3.24 12.92
N SER A 92 8.46 -4.07 11.92
CA SER A 92 9.50 -4.83 11.25
C SER A 92 9.06 -5.35 9.88
N ILE A 93 10.03 -5.74 9.07
CA ILE A 93 9.79 -6.44 7.80
C ILE A 93 9.00 -7.74 8.01
N ASP A 94 9.27 -8.47 9.10
CA ASP A 94 8.50 -9.67 9.44
C ASP A 94 7.01 -9.36 9.73
N ASN A 95 6.70 -8.21 10.34
CA ASN A 95 5.31 -7.76 10.48
C ASN A 95 4.66 -7.49 9.12
N ILE A 96 5.38 -6.83 8.20
CA ILE A 96 4.91 -6.57 6.85
C ILE A 96 4.62 -7.90 6.15
N ALA A 97 5.57 -8.82 6.12
CA ALA A 97 5.43 -10.13 5.46
C ALA A 97 4.26 -10.98 5.99
N ARG A 98 3.89 -10.81 7.27
CA ARG A 98 2.73 -11.52 7.83
C ARG A 98 1.39 -10.85 7.54
N LEU A 99 1.37 -9.56 7.29
CA LEU A 99 0.14 -8.78 7.13
C LEU A 99 -0.19 -8.48 5.67
N GLN A 100 0.81 -8.50 4.78
CA GLN A 100 0.61 -8.20 3.37
C GLN A 100 -0.33 -9.21 2.70
N ARG A 101 -1.18 -8.69 1.80
CA ARG A 101 -2.09 -9.45 0.95
C ARG A 101 -1.69 -9.38 -0.52
N ILE A 102 -0.89 -8.36 -0.87
CA ILE A 102 -0.27 -8.25 -2.19
C ILE A 102 0.82 -9.33 -2.30
N PRO A 103 0.77 -10.22 -3.31
CA PRO A 103 1.73 -11.30 -3.45
C PRO A 103 3.11 -10.79 -3.89
N ASP A 104 4.16 -11.46 -3.44
CA ASP A 104 5.52 -11.22 -3.91
C ASP A 104 5.73 -11.75 -5.33
N ASN A 105 6.77 -11.25 -6.00
CA ASN A 105 7.27 -11.80 -7.27
C ASN A 105 8.79 -11.96 -7.21
N ASP A 106 9.24 -13.22 -7.10
CA ASP A 106 10.65 -13.61 -7.03
C ASP A 106 11.15 -14.24 -8.36
N ALA A 107 10.42 -14.05 -9.46
CA ALA A 107 10.83 -14.57 -10.76
C ALA A 107 12.12 -13.88 -11.25
N GLU A 108 13.05 -14.66 -11.80
CA GLU A 108 14.29 -14.12 -12.37
C GLU A 108 14.04 -13.21 -13.58
N PHE A 109 12.97 -13.46 -14.32
CA PHE A 109 12.54 -12.64 -15.46
C PHE A 109 11.01 -12.54 -15.51
N VAL A 110 10.53 -11.34 -15.74
CA VAL A 110 9.12 -11.05 -16.03
C VAL A 110 9.06 -10.21 -17.31
N ASP A 111 8.20 -10.60 -18.26
CA ASP A 111 7.98 -9.81 -19.47
C ASP A 111 7.44 -8.42 -19.11
N PRO A 112 7.88 -7.33 -19.73
CA PRO A 112 7.43 -5.98 -19.40
C PRO A 112 5.90 -5.77 -19.45
N LEU A 113 5.20 -6.44 -20.37
CA LEU A 113 3.72 -6.36 -20.41
C LEU A 113 3.07 -7.12 -19.25
N ASP A 114 3.71 -8.21 -18.81
CA ASP A 114 3.27 -8.92 -17.60
C ASP A 114 3.54 -8.11 -16.33
N MET A 115 4.67 -7.37 -16.26
CA MET A 115 4.91 -6.41 -15.17
C MET A 115 3.81 -5.36 -15.07
N LEU A 116 3.40 -4.77 -16.21
CA LEU A 116 2.30 -3.81 -16.26
C LEU A 116 0.97 -4.42 -15.80
N ALA A 117 0.67 -5.63 -16.27
CA ALA A 117 -0.55 -6.34 -15.93
C ALA A 117 -0.60 -6.70 -14.44
N GLU A 118 0.51 -7.18 -13.88
CA GLU A 118 0.62 -7.55 -12.47
C GLU A 118 0.48 -6.33 -11.56
N LEU A 119 1.24 -5.26 -11.79
CA LEU A 119 1.11 -4.02 -11.01
C LEU A 119 -0.28 -3.41 -11.10
N ARG A 120 -0.94 -3.50 -12.26
CA ARG A 120 -2.33 -3.07 -12.41
C ARG A 120 -3.26 -3.88 -11.52
N SER A 121 -3.13 -5.21 -11.53
CA SER A 121 -3.93 -6.11 -10.70
C SER A 121 -3.72 -5.84 -9.21
N ASP A 122 -2.46 -5.63 -8.80
CA ASP A 122 -2.12 -5.33 -7.41
C ASP A 122 -2.69 -3.98 -6.94
N ASN A 123 -2.61 -2.93 -7.78
CA ASN A 123 -3.26 -1.65 -7.47
C ASN A 123 -4.79 -1.78 -7.38
N GLN A 124 -5.43 -2.62 -8.21
CA GLN A 124 -6.87 -2.89 -8.12
C GLN A 124 -7.23 -3.62 -6.81
N ALA A 125 -6.40 -4.58 -6.38
CA ALA A 125 -6.56 -5.24 -5.08
C ALA A 125 -6.39 -4.27 -3.91
N LEU A 126 -5.40 -3.37 -3.99
CA LEU A 126 -5.21 -2.31 -3.00
C LEU A 126 -6.43 -1.37 -2.94
N ILE A 127 -6.98 -0.94 -4.09
CA ILE A 127 -8.20 -0.12 -4.16
C ILE A 127 -9.38 -0.81 -3.46
N THR A 128 -9.56 -2.11 -3.70
CA THR A 128 -10.62 -2.87 -3.02
C THR A 128 -10.45 -2.84 -1.51
N SER A 129 -9.24 -3.09 -1.03
CA SER A 129 -8.92 -3.05 0.40
C SER A 129 -9.04 -1.65 1.02
N LEU A 130 -8.72 -0.59 0.25
CA LEU A 130 -8.92 0.80 0.67
C LEU A 130 -10.42 1.11 0.83
N ARG A 131 -11.29 0.65 -0.09
CA ARG A 131 -12.74 0.84 0.02
C ARG A 131 -13.32 0.13 1.24
N GLU A 132 -12.89 -1.11 1.50
CA GLU A 132 -13.30 -1.85 2.70
C GLU A 132 -12.90 -1.12 4.00
N ALA A 133 -11.68 -0.55 4.03
CA ALA A 133 -11.23 0.25 5.17
C ALA A 133 -11.97 1.59 5.29
N HIS A 134 -12.34 2.21 4.16
CA HIS A 134 -13.16 3.41 4.12
C HIS A 134 -14.54 3.15 4.72
N ASP A 135 -15.23 2.09 4.30
CA ASP A 135 -16.55 1.71 4.82
C ASP A 135 -16.50 1.50 6.33
N LEU A 136 -15.46 0.80 6.84
CA LEU A 136 -15.25 0.65 8.28
C LEU A 136 -15.07 2.01 9.00
N CYS A 137 -14.29 2.93 8.41
CA CYS A 137 -14.10 4.25 9.01
C CYS A 137 -15.39 5.07 9.04
N ASP A 138 -16.23 4.97 8.01
CA ASP A 138 -17.54 5.61 7.96
C ASP A 138 -18.50 5.04 9.02
N GLU A 139 -18.57 3.73 9.17
CA GLU A 139 -19.37 3.07 10.20
C GLU A 139 -18.97 3.54 11.61
N GLU A 140 -17.67 3.66 11.87
CA GLU A 140 -17.12 4.09 13.16
C GLU A 140 -16.97 5.63 13.29
N ARG A 141 -17.38 6.38 12.27
CA ARG A 141 -17.36 7.86 12.21
C ARG A 141 -15.95 8.47 12.31
N ASP A 142 -14.92 7.74 11.88
CA ASP A 142 -13.56 8.27 11.75
C ASP A 142 -13.39 8.98 10.40
N VAL A 143 -14.03 10.14 10.29
CA VAL A 143 -14.05 10.96 9.06
C VAL A 143 -12.65 11.39 8.60
N ALA A 144 -11.70 11.51 9.52
CA ALA A 144 -10.35 11.93 9.17
C ALA A 144 -9.56 10.79 8.48
N THR A 145 -9.75 9.56 8.91
CA THR A 145 -9.17 8.39 8.21
C THR A 145 -9.88 8.17 6.87
N ALA A 146 -11.20 8.24 6.81
CA ALA A 146 -11.98 8.13 5.58
C ALA A 146 -11.49 9.13 4.52
N SER A 147 -11.34 10.40 4.86
CA SER A 147 -10.84 11.45 3.95
C SER A 147 -9.42 11.18 3.41
N LEU A 148 -8.53 10.61 4.20
CA LEU A 148 -7.19 10.21 3.72
C LEU A 148 -7.31 9.05 2.73
N ILE A 149 -8.13 8.06 3.03
CA ILE A 149 -8.34 6.88 2.18
C ILE A 149 -8.92 7.28 0.82
N GLU A 150 -9.84 8.25 0.75
CA GLU A 150 -10.39 8.78 -0.52
C GLU A 150 -9.28 9.27 -1.46
N VAL A 151 -8.30 10.00 -0.93
CA VAL A 151 -7.14 10.48 -1.71
C VAL A 151 -6.29 9.30 -2.20
N TRP A 152 -6.03 8.32 -1.33
CA TRP A 152 -5.22 7.14 -1.70
C TRP A 152 -5.92 6.26 -2.74
N ILE A 153 -7.26 6.21 -2.74
CA ILE A 153 -8.06 5.53 -3.78
C ILE A 153 -7.85 6.24 -5.13
N ASP A 154 -8.02 7.56 -5.20
CA ASP A 154 -7.86 8.33 -6.43
C ASP A 154 -6.45 8.17 -7.04
N GLU A 155 -5.42 8.25 -6.19
CA GLU A 155 -4.03 8.02 -6.61
C GLU A 155 -3.80 6.59 -7.13
N ALA A 156 -4.37 5.57 -6.49
CA ALA A 156 -4.26 4.19 -6.93
C ALA A 156 -5.02 3.94 -8.25
N GLU A 157 -6.19 4.54 -8.42
CA GLU A 157 -6.96 4.49 -9.68
C GLU A 157 -6.19 5.17 -10.82
N ARG A 158 -5.50 6.28 -10.56
CA ARG A 158 -4.60 6.91 -11.52
C ARG A 158 -3.47 5.97 -11.94
N ARG A 159 -2.83 5.25 -11.01
CA ARG A 159 -1.79 4.26 -11.36
C ARG A 159 -2.36 3.13 -12.21
N VAL A 160 -3.54 2.61 -11.89
CA VAL A 160 -4.24 1.60 -12.70
C VAL A 160 -4.47 2.10 -14.13
N TRP A 161 -4.93 3.33 -14.28
CA TRP A 161 -5.17 3.93 -15.59
C TRP A 161 -3.88 4.01 -16.42
N PHE A 162 -2.78 4.54 -15.85
CA PHE A 162 -1.50 4.64 -16.57
C PHE A 162 -0.96 3.26 -16.98
N LEU A 163 -1.02 2.27 -16.09
CA LEU A 163 -0.59 0.90 -16.37
C LEU A 163 -1.45 0.25 -17.47
N TYR A 164 -2.76 0.51 -17.47
CA TYR A 164 -3.67 0.02 -18.49
C TYR A 164 -3.35 0.61 -19.86
N GLU A 165 -3.23 1.94 -19.95
CA GLU A 165 -2.95 2.61 -21.23
C GLU A 165 -1.57 2.27 -21.78
N ALA A 166 -0.56 2.12 -20.93
CA ALA A 166 0.78 1.71 -21.31
C ALA A 166 0.83 0.27 -21.86
N ALA A 167 -0.08 -0.61 -21.41
CA ALA A 167 -0.18 -1.99 -21.86
C ALA A 167 -0.99 -2.16 -23.16
N ARG A 168 -1.71 -1.11 -23.62
CA ARG A 168 -2.52 -1.21 -24.84
C ARG A 168 -1.62 -1.44 -26.06
N ARG A 169 -1.94 -2.47 -26.83
CA ARG A 169 -1.34 -2.65 -28.15
C ARG A 169 -1.89 -1.58 -29.07
N GLY A 170 -1.02 -0.88 -29.78
CA GLY A 170 -1.45 0.02 -30.84
C GLY A 170 -2.32 -0.73 -31.85
N ASP A 171 -3.35 -0.06 -32.38
CA ASP A 171 -4.15 -0.62 -33.46
C ASP A 171 -3.20 -0.98 -34.63
N PRO A 172 -3.31 -2.19 -35.22
CA PRO A 172 -2.54 -2.58 -36.41
C PRO A 172 -2.69 -1.61 -37.59
N THR A 173 -3.72 -0.75 -37.56
CA THR A 173 -3.98 0.27 -38.60
C THR A 173 -3.24 1.60 -38.34
N GLY A 174 -2.51 1.75 -37.23
CA GLY A 174 -1.66 2.90 -36.93
C GLY A 174 -2.43 4.17 -36.49
N HIS A 175 -3.65 4.03 -35.96
CA HIS A 175 -4.46 5.12 -35.39
C HIS A 175 -4.51 5.04 -33.86
#